data_edb205f2955d8777c09b278d37c87df2
#
_entry.id   edb205f2955d8777c09b278d37c87df2
#
_cell.length_a   1.000
_cell.length_b   1.000
_cell.length_c   1.000
_cell.angle_alpha   90.00
_cell.angle_beta   90.00
_cell.angle_gamma   90.00
#
_symmetry.space_group_name_H-M   'P 1'
#
loop_
_entity.id
_entity.type
_entity.pdbx_description
1 polymer ?
#
loop_
_entity_poly.entity_id
_entity_poly.type
_entity_poly.pdbx_seq_one_letter_code
_entity_poly.pdbx_strand_id
1 'polypeptide(L)'
;YIHDMSARRDTMNCCLFDVKAVLEGGFEMVNIWYNEPKSLDVAFDVIGDIVLSAASQQYGGFTVPSADLILDKYAEISFAKYVEKYTGLGLSQEKAEATAMADVERDFEQGFQGWEYKFNTVASSRGDYPFITVTAGTGTTRFAKMATICMLRVRMNGQGKKGHKKPVLFPKIVFLYDENLHGPGKELEDVFEAGIECSRKTMYPDWLSLTGKGYVASMYKQYGEII
;
A
#
# COMPACT_ATOMS: atom_id res chain seq x y z
N TYR A 1 -34.49 -4.05 12.88
CA TYR A 1 -33.47 -4.43 11.90
C TYR A 1 -34.03 -5.55 11.04
N ILE A 2 -34.29 -5.25 9.77
CA ILE A 2 -34.57 -6.29 8.78
C ILE A 2 -33.22 -6.62 8.18
N HIS A 3 -32.63 -7.73 8.65
CA HIS A 3 -31.48 -8.29 7.96
C HIS A 3 -31.93 -8.91 6.65
N ASP A 4 -31.25 -8.58 5.58
CA ASP A 4 -31.41 -9.29 4.33
C ASP A 4 -31.08 -10.78 4.58
N MET A 5 -32.08 -11.62 4.49
CA MET A 5 -31.93 -13.06 4.72
C MET A 5 -31.07 -13.74 3.65
N SER A 6 -30.85 -13.10 2.51
CA SER A 6 -29.91 -13.56 1.48
C SER A 6 -28.45 -13.36 1.93
N ALA A 7 -28.18 -12.43 2.82
CA ALA A 7 -26.86 -12.19 3.43
C ALA A 7 -26.47 -13.24 4.50
N ARG A 8 -27.28 -14.25 4.75
CA ARG A 8 -26.94 -15.38 5.65
C ARG A 8 -25.82 -16.27 5.14
N ARG A 9 -25.34 -16.06 3.94
CA ARG A 9 -24.27 -16.86 3.35
C ARG A 9 -22.96 -16.12 3.54
N ASP A 10 -22.18 -16.57 4.52
CA ASP A 10 -20.72 -16.48 4.60
C ASP A 10 -20.07 -15.13 4.21
N THR A 11 -20.74 -14.02 4.51
CA THR A 11 -20.14 -12.69 4.32
C THR A 11 -19.06 -12.51 5.38
N MET A 12 -17.81 -12.46 4.97
CA MET A 12 -16.70 -12.19 5.87
C MET A 12 -16.86 -10.78 6.45
N ASN A 13 -16.69 -10.68 7.77
CA ASN A 13 -16.75 -9.37 8.41
C ASN A 13 -15.51 -8.55 8.07
N CYS A 14 -14.33 -9.11 8.32
CA CYS A 14 -13.03 -8.50 8.02
C CYS A 14 -12.13 -9.52 7.35
N CYS A 15 -11.19 -9.07 6.53
CA CYS A 15 -10.17 -9.95 5.96
C CYS A 15 -8.82 -9.25 5.80
N LEU A 16 -7.78 -10.09 5.87
CA LEU A 16 -6.49 -9.85 5.25
C LEU A 16 -6.57 -10.48 3.86
N PHE A 17 -6.40 -9.67 2.83
CA PHE A 17 -6.59 -10.14 1.46
C PHE A 17 -5.23 -10.33 0.79
N ASP A 18 -4.96 -11.54 0.32
CA ASP A 18 -3.71 -11.84 -0.38
C ASP A 18 -3.71 -11.23 -1.80
N VAL A 19 -3.48 -9.92 -1.84
CA VAL A 19 -3.41 -9.16 -3.09
C VAL A 19 -2.28 -9.67 -3.97
N LYS A 20 -1.16 -10.11 -3.39
CA LYS A 20 -0.02 -10.62 -4.14
C LYS A 20 -0.39 -11.86 -4.96
N ALA A 21 -0.98 -12.86 -4.31
CA ALA A 21 -1.40 -14.08 -4.99
C ALA A 21 -2.44 -13.84 -6.08
N VAL A 22 -3.34 -12.85 -5.86
CA VAL A 22 -4.36 -12.50 -6.86
C VAL A 22 -3.74 -11.80 -8.08
N LEU A 23 -2.74 -10.93 -7.90
CA LEU A 23 -2.11 -10.22 -9.01
C LEU A 23 -1.22 -11.13 -9.86
N GLU A 24 -0.54 -12.09 -9.23
CA GLU A 24 0.39 -12.99 -9.91
C GLU A 24 -0.36 -13.90 -10.89
N GLY A 25 -0.03 -13.79 -12.19
CA GLY A 25 -0.68 -14.55 -13.25
C GLY A 25 -2.02 -14.01 -13.75
N GLY A 26 -2.57 -12.98 -13.14
CA GLY A 26 -3.87 -12.41 -13.47
C GLY A 26 -5.04 -13.14 -12.81
N PHE A 27 -6.23 -12.56 -12.90
CA PHE A 27 -7.46 -13.05 -12.26
C PHE A 27 -8.71 -12.59 -13.01
N GLU A 28 -9.83 -13.26 -12.75
CA GLU A 28 -11.13 -12.85 -13.24
C GLU A 28 -11.91 -12.09 -12.15
N MET A 29 -12.43 -10.92 -12.49
CA MET A 29 -13.33 -10.17 -11.62
C MET A 29 -14.62 -9.85 -12.39
N VAL A 30 -15.75 -10.29 -11.87
CA VAL A 30 -17.06 -10.28 -12.50
C VAL A 30 -17.05 -11.14 -13.79
N ASN A 31 -16.75 -10.57 -14.93
CA ASN A 31 -16.65 -11.28 -16.23
C ASN A 31 -15.51 -10.70 -17.09
N ILE A 32 -14.55 -10.06 -16.44
CA ILE A 32 -13.39 -9.47 -17.09
C ILE A 32 -12.12 -10.11 -16.52
N TRP A 33 -11.24 -10.56 -17.41
CA TRP A 33 -9.91 -11.02 -17.06
C TRP A 33 -8.96 -9.84 -16.87
N TYR A 34 -8.40 -9.72 -15.67
CA TYR A 34 -7.34 -8.79 -15.35
C TYR A 34 -5.98 -9.48 -15.55
N ASN A 35 -5.19 -8.99 -16.47
CA ASN A 35 -3.82 -9.44 -16.60
C ASN A 35 -2.95 -8.89 -15.48
N GLU A 36 -1.90 -9.60 -15.13
CA GLU A 36 -0.91 -9.11 -14.19
C GLU A 36 -0.36 -7.74 -14.63
N PRO A 37 -0.31 -6.74 -13.73
CA PRO A 37 0.23 -5.42 -14.03
C PRO A 37 1.66 -5.49 -14.55
N LYS A 38 2.00 -4.62 -15.50
CA LYS A 38 3.35 -4.50 -16.07
C LYS A 38 3.99 -3.15 -15.78
N SER A 39 3.45 -2.40 -14.84
CA SER A 39 3.99 -1.13 -14.38
C SER A 39 3.39 -0.77 -13.02
N LEU A 40 4.03 0.16 -12.32
CA LEU A 40 3.65 0.57 -10.97
C LEU A 40 2.29 1.28 -10.94
N ASP A 41 2.04 2.17 -11.88
CA ASP A 41 0.78 2.92 -12.01
C ASP A 41 -0.42 1.98 -12.23
N VAL A 42 -0.28 1.00 -13.14
CA VAL A 42 -1.33 -0.01 -13.36
C VAL A 42 -1.51 -0.90 -12.14
N ALA A 43 -0.43 -1.23 -11.41
CA ALA A 43 -0.56 -2.00 -10.17
C ALA A 43 -1.38 -1.26 -9.12
N PHE A 44 -1.16 0.05 -8.94
CA PHE A 44 -1.97 0.88 -8.05
C PHE A 44 -3.45 0.88 -8.45
N ASP A 45 -3.74 1.00 -9.73
CA ASP A 45 -5.13 1.01 -10.22
C ASP A 45 -5.82 -0.33 -10.01
N VAL A 46 -5.18 -1.43 -10.42
CA VAL A 46 -5.75 -2.78 -10.27
C VAL A 46 -5.96 -3.15 -8.81
N ILE A 47 -4.99 -2.86 -7.92
CA ILE A 47 -5.16 -3.07 -6.48
C ILE A 47 -6.34 -2.23 -5.95
N GLY A 48 -6.46 -0.98 -6.39
CA GLY A 48 -7.58 -0.12 -6.03
C GLY A 48 -8.94 -0.72 -6.42
N ASP A 49 -9.04 -1.29 -7.61
CA ASP A 49 -10.25 -1.95 -8.10
C ASP A 49 -10.60 -3.22 -7.31
N ILE A 50 -9.58 -4.05 -7.01
CA ILE A 50 -9.74 -5.24 -6.15
C ILE A 50 -10.28 -4.82 -4.78
N VAL A 51 -9.63 -3.82 -4.16
CA VAL A 51 -10.00 -3.34 -2.82
C VAL A 51 -11.44 -2.85 -2.79
N LEU A 52 -11.83 -2.01 -3.73
CA LEU A 52 -13.19 -1.45 -3.79
C LEU A 52 -14.23 -2.53 -4.06
N SER A 53 -13.94 -3.46 -4.97
CA SER A 53 -14.84 -4.57 -5.29
C SER A 53 -15.02 -5.52 -4.11
N ALA A 54 -13.93 -5.97 -3.50
CA ALA A 54 -13.97 -6.90 -2.38
C ALA A 54 -14.55 -6.25 -1.11
N ALA A 55 -14.15 -5.02 -0.78
CA ALA A 55 -14.66 -4.29 0.38
C ALA A 55 -16.18 -4.04 0.30
N SER A 56 -16.72 -3.87 -0.91
CA SER A 56 -18.17 -3.71 -1.10
C SER A 56 -19.00 -4.95 -0.70
N GLN A 57 -18.37 -6.10 -0.57
CA GLN A 57 -18.98 -7.37 -0.20
C GLN A 57 -18.77 -7.74 1.27
N GLN A 58 -18.15 -6.85 2.04
CA GLN A 58 -17.83 -7.06 3.45
C GLN A 58 -18.56 -6.05 4.33
N TYR A 59 -18.74 -6.41 5.60
CA TYR A 59 -19.30 -5.50 6.62
C TYR A 59 -18.24 -4.76 7.43
N GLY A 60 -17.02 -5.26 7.45
CA GLY A 60 -15.92 -4.72 8.25
C GLY A 60 -14.71 -4.33 7.42
N GLY A 61 -13.53 -4.41 8.05
CA GLY A 61 -12.29 -3.93 7.45
C GLY A 61 -11.73 -4.86 6.38
N PHE A 62 -11.13 -4.24 5.37
CA PHE A 62 -10.34 -4.90 4.34
C PHE A 62 -8.88 -4.45 4.48
N THR A 63 -7.97 -5.40 4.58
CA THR A 63 -6.54 -5.08 4.73
C THR A 63 -5.74 -5.56 3.53
N VAL A 64 -4.95 -4.64 2.97
CA VAL A 64 -3.87 -4.93 2.01
C VAL A 64 -2.59 -5.14 2.82
N PRO A 65 -2.14 -6.38 3.00
CA PRO A 65 -0.93 -6.66 3.77
C PRO A 65 0.32 -6.31 2.99
N SER A 66 1.33 -5.77 3.67
CA SER A 66 2.69 -5.56 3.15
C SER A 66 2.73 -4.91 1.75
N ALA A 67 2.02 -3.78 1.60
CA ALA A 67 1.90 -3.10 0.32
C ALA A 67 3.26 -2.68 -0.27
N ASP A 68 4.23 -2.39 0.57
CA ASP A 68 5.61 -2.11 0.20
C ASP A 68 6.26 -3.29 -0.56
N LEU A 69 6.08 -4.51 -0.06
CA LEU A 69 6.60 -5.71 -0.71
C LEU A 69 5.84 -6.07 -2.00
N ILE A 70 4.54 -5.81 -2.05
CA ILE A 70 3.72 -6.06 -3.25
C ILE A 70 4.13 -5.11 -4.37
N LEU A 71 4.27 -3.83 -4.06
CA LEU A 71 4.54 -2.78 -5.04
C LEU A 71 6.00 -2.77 -5.52
N ASP A 72 6.93 -3.33 -4.75
CA ASP A 72 8.35 -3.42 -5.07
C ASP A 72 8.61 -4.04 -6.46
N LYS A 73 7.97 -5.17 -6.74
CA LYS A 73 8.06 -5.87 -8.04
C LYS A 73 7.68 -4.96 -9.22
N TYR A 74 6.58 -4.23 -9.08
CA TYR A 74 6.07 -3.37 -10.17
C TYR A 74 6.88 -2.09 -10.32
N ALA A 75 7.48 -1.62 -9.23
CA ALA A 75 8.42 -0.50 -9.25
C ALA A 75 9.72 -0.87 -10.00
N GLU A 76 10.25 -2.08 -9.77
CA GLU A 76 11.42 -2.58 -10.54
C GLU A 76 11.11 -2.67 -12.04
N ILE A 77 9.91 -3.15 -12.42
CA ILE A 77 9.48 -3.20 -13.81
C ILE A 77 9.39 -1.79 -14.41
N SER A 78 8.79 -0.85 -13.69
CA SER A 78 8.69 0.55 -14.16
C SER A 78 10.05 1.21 -14.27
N PHE A 79 10.92 1.01 -13.27
CA PHE A 79 12.29 1.52 -13.28
C PHE A 79 13.07 1.04 -14.51
N ALA A 80 13.05 -0.26 -14.79
CA ALA A 80 13.73 -0.83 -15.95
C ALA A 80 13.24 -0.19 -17.26
N LYS A 81 11.93 -0.02 -17.42
CA LYS A 81 11.35 0.65 -18.59
C LYS A 81 11.77 2.12 -18.72
N TYR A 82 11.82 2.84 -17.61
CA TYR A 82 12.27 4.23 -17.62
C TYR A 82 13.74 4.34 -17.98
N VAL A 83 14.60 3.48 -17.43
CA VAL A 83 16.03 3.44 -17.80
C VAL A 83 16.20 3.15 -19.29
N GLU A 84 15.52 2.14 -19.84
CA GLU A 84 15.54 1.84 -21.26
C GLU A 84 15.10 3.03 -22.12
N LYS A 85 13.99 3.67 -21.75
CA LYS A 85 13.48 4.87 -22.42
C LYS A 85 14.50 6.00 -22.44
N TYR A 86 15.10 6.32 -21.30
CA TYR A 86 16.02 7.46 -21.19
C TYR A 86 17.35 7.19 -21.84
N THR A 87 17.85 5.97 -21.78
CA THR A 87 19.06 5.54 -22.52
C THR A 87 18.79 5.61 -24.03
N GLY A 88 17.60 5.18 -24.49
CA GLY A 88 17.20 5.30 -25.89
C GLY A 88 17.07 6.75 -26.38
N LEU A 89 16.84 7.70 -25.47
CA LEU A 89 16.84 9.15 -25.76
C LEU A 89 18.26 9.78 -25.71
N GLY A 90 19.29 8.99 -25.46
CA GLY A 90 20.70 9.41 -25.48
C GLY A 90 21.24 9.92 -24.14
N LEU A 91 20.57 9.70 -23.02
CA LEU A 91 21.14 9.96 -21.70
C LEU A 91 22.23 8.92 -21.38
N SER A 92 23.24 9.33 -20.62
CA SER A 92 24.18 8.38 -20.03
C SER A 92 23.46 7.46 -19.04
N GLN A 93 23.97 6.25 -18.83
CA GLN A 93 23.38 5.25 -17.92
C GLN A 93 23.10 5.85 -16.55
N GLU A 94 24.06 6.54 -15.95
CA GLU A 94 23.93 7.18 -14.64
C GLU A 94 22.78 8.21 -14.60
N LYS A 95 22.69 9.07 -15.63
CA LYS A 95 21.59 10.05 -15.73
C LYS A 95 20.24 9.40 -15.97
N ALA A 96 20.21 8.35 -16.79
CA ALA A 96 19.00 7.59 -17.07
C ALA A 96 18.45 6.93 -15.78
N GLU A 97 19.33 6.30 -15.00
CA GLU A 97 18.97 5.68 -13.71
C GLU A 97 18.50 6.72 -12.68
N ALA A 98 19.21 7.84 -12.55
CA ALA A 98 18.81 8.91 -11.63
C ALA A 98 17.44 9.50 -12.00
N THR A 99 17.17 9.69 -13.30
CA THR A 99 15.88 10.21 -13.77
C THR A 99 14.78 9.16 -13.58
N ALA A 100 15.05 7.92 -13.90
CA ALA A 100 14.12 6.80 -13.70
C ALA A 100 13.74 6.64 -12.22
N MET A 101 14.70 6.80 -11.31
CA MET A 101 14.45 6.76 -9.87
C MET A 101 13.48 7.85 -9.42
N ALA A 102 13.67 9.07 -9.91
CA ALA A 102 12.77 10.19 -9.60
C ALA A 102 11.36 9.99 -10.20
N ASP A 103 11.27 9.35 -11.36
CA ASP A 103 9.97 9.00 -11.96
C ASP A 103 9.24 7.94 -11.13
N VAL A 104 9.93 6.88 -10.69
CA VAL A 104 9.33 5.85 -9.83
C VAL A 104 8.89 6.45 -8.48
N GLU A 105 9.69 7.34 -7.89
CA GLU A 105 9.29 8.04 -6.65
C GLU A 105 8.01 8.84 -6.87
N ARG A 106 7.90 9.56 -7.98
CA ARG A 106 6.69 10.29 -8.34
C ARG A 106 5.50 9.37 -8.57
N ASP A 107 5.70 8.22 -9.21
CA ASP A 107 4.64 7.23 -9.43
C ASP A 107 4.11 6.66 -8.11
N PHE A 108 4.99 6.42 -7.13
CA PHE A 108 4.56 6.06 -5.77
C PHE A 108 3.73 7.16 -5.12
N GLU A 109 4.19 8.42 -5.18
CA GLU A 109 3.44 9.54 -4.59
C GLU A 109 2.07 9.71 -5.25
N GLN A 110 1.98 9.61 -6.58
CA GLN A 110 0.71 9.72 -7.30
C GLN A 110 -0.19 8.51 -7.04
N GLY A 111 0.37 7.32 -6.98
CA GLY A 111 -0.38 6.09 -6.67
C GLY A 111 -1.01 6.12 -5.29
N PHE A 112 -0.24 6.46 -4.25
CA PHE A 112 -0.78 6.59 -2.89
C PHE A 112 -1.77 7.75 -2.77
N GLN A 113 -1.53 8.88 -3.45
CA GLN A 113 -2.51 9.96 -3.52
C GLN A 113 -3.82 9.48 -4.18
N GLY A 114 -3.72 8.69 -5.24
CA GLY A 114 -4.86 8.07 -5.90
C GLY A 114 -5.65 7.14 -4.97
N TRP A 115 -4.97 6.35 -4.13
CA TRP A 115 -5.64 5.53 -3.12
C TRP A 115 -6.32 6.38 -2.05
N GLU A 116 -5.69 7.46 -1.59
CA GLU A 116 -6.35 8.38 -0.65
C GLU A 116 -7.62 9.00 -1.26
N TYR A 117 -7.63 9.30 -2.55
CA TYR A 117 -8.86 9.75 -3.20
C TYR A 117 -9.89 8.64 -3.31
N LYS A 118 -9.53 7.49 -3.90
CA LYS A 118 -10.45 6.37 -4.12
C LYS A 118 -11.13 5.93 -2.82
N PHE A 119 -10.34 5.72 -1.76
CA PHE A 119 -10.85 5.13 -0.52
C PHE A 119 -11.63 6.11 0.37
N ASN A 120 -11.58 7.41 0.08
CA ASN A 120 -12.36 8.44 0.80
C ASN A 120 -13.52 9.02 -0.01
N THR A 121 -13.63 8.71 -1.31
CA THR A 121 -14.65 9.32 -2.19
C THR A 121 -15.53 8.32 -2.91
N VAL A 122 -15.07 7.07 -3.09
CA VAL A 122 -15.84 6.04 -3.78
C VAL A 122 -16.59 5.19 -2.75
N ALA A 123 -17.88 5.43 -2.64
CA ALA A 123 -18.76 4.66 -1.77
C ALA A 123 -19.30 3.42 -2.50
N SER A 124 -19.70 2.40 -1.72
CA SER A 124 -20.48 1.27 -2.24
C SER A 124 -21.88 1.71 -2.69
N SER A 125 -22.59 0.83 -3.40
CA SER A 125 -24.00 1.08 -3.78
C SER A 125 -24.93 1.31 -2.58
N ARG A 126 -24.49 0.93 -1.38
CA ARG A 126 -25.21 1.18 -0.11
C ARG A 126 -24.86 2.52 0.54
N GLY A 127 -23.94 3.28 -0.05
CA GLY A 127 -23.48 4.55 0.48
C GLY A 127 -22.38 4.43 1.53
N ASP A 128 -21.91 3.23 1.84
CA ASP A 128 -20.83 3.00 2.79
C ASP A 128 -19.46 3.17 2.12
N TYR A 129 -18.55 3.87 2.80
CA TYR A 129 -17.16 3.93 2.38
C TYR A 129 -16.40 2.68 2.85
N PRO A 130 -15.47 2.17 2.04
CA PRO A 130 -14.70 1.00 2.42
C PRO A 130 -13.81 1.30 3.64
N PHE A 131 -13.80 0.39 4.60
CA PHE A 131 -12.94 0.46 5.79
C PHE A 131 -11.58 -0.19 5.48
N ILE A 132 -10.72 0.54 4.79
CA ILE A 132 -9.47 0.01 4.25
C ILE A 132 -8.31 0.23 5.20
N THR A 133 -7.51 -0.81 5.39
CA THR A 133 -6.20 -0.77 6.04
C THR A 133 -5.12 -1.19 5.07
N VAL A 134 -3.97 -0.53 5.13
CA VAL A 134 -2.76 -0.90 4.38
C VAL A 134 -1.64 -1.07 5.39
N THR A 135 -0.94 -2.19 5.33
CA THR A 135 0.26 -2.39 6.15
C THR A 135 1.52 -2.25 5.31
N ALA A 136 2.60 -1.75 5.90
CA ALA A 136 3.91 -1.62 5.29
C ALA A 136 4.98 -1.40 6.37
N GLY A 137 6.24 -1.48 6.00
CA GLY A 137 7.34 -1.08 6.88
C GLY A 137 8.47 -2.10 7.00
N THR A 138 8.32 -3.32 6.51
CA THR A 138 9.35 -4.37 6.64
C THR A 138 10.18 -4.60 5.39
N GLY A 139 9.85 -3.97 4.28
CA GLY A 139 10.60 -4.13 3.04
C GLY A 139 11.96 -3.46 3.07
N THR A 140 13.02 -4.22 2.79
CA THR A 140 14.42 -3.76 2.83
C THR A 140 14.98 -3.38 1.47
N THR A 141 14.30 -3.75 0.38
CA THR A 141 14.71 -3.35 -0.97
C THR A 141 14.55 -1.84 -1.18
N ARG A 142 15.24 -1.30 -2.15
CA ARG A 142 15.19 0.16 -2.45
C ARG A 142 13.77 0.67 -2.72
N PHE A 143 12.96 -0.09 -3.45
CA PHE A 143 11.61 0.36 -3.79
C PHE A 143 10.58 0.04 -2.71
N ALA A 144 10.75 -0.99 -1.92
CA ALA A 144 9.93 -1.23 -0.75
C ALA A 144 10.12 -0.13 0.31
N LYS A 145 11.36 0.29 0.58
CA LYS A 145 11.65 1.46 1.41
C LYS A 145 10.98 2.72 0.86
N MET A 146 11.19 2.99 -0.44
CA MET A 146 10.60 4.14 -1.13
C MET A 146 9.08 4.12 -1.05
N ALA A 147 8.43 2.97 -1.25
CA ALA A 147 6.99 2.82 -1.14
C ALA A 147 6.47 3.25 0.24
N THR A 148 7.09 2.73 1.31
CA THR A 148 6.69 3.09 2.68
C THR A 148 6.89 4.57 2.95
N ILE A 149 8.04 5.13 2.59
CA ILE A 149 8.36 6.55 2.79
C ILE A 149 7.39 7.45 2.00
N CYS A 150 7.12 7.14 0.73
CA CYS A 150 6.18 7.91 -0.10
C CYS A 150 4.75 7.85 0.45
N MET A 151 4.28 6.67 0.90
CA MET A 151 2.96 6.52 1.53
C MET A 151 2.82 7.43 2.76
N LEU A 152 3.81 7.43 3.64
CA LEU A 152 3.83 8.28 4.83
C LEU A 152 3.92 9.77 4.47
N ARG A 153 4.72 10.12 3.46
CA ARG A 153 4.86 11.50 2.95
C ARG A 153 3.54 12.02 2.38
N VAL A 154 2.85 11.23 1.57
CA VAL A 154 1.53 11.59 1.03
C VAL A 154 0.54 11.84 2.15
N ARG A 155 0.50 10.98 3.18
CA ARG A 155 -0.34 11.18 4.38
C ARG A 155 0.00 12.47 5.11
N MET A 156 1.27 12.78 5.31
CA MET A 156 1.71 14.03 5.96
C MET A 156 1.34 15.28 5.16
N ASN A 157 1.40 15.18 3.83
CA ASN A 157 1.04 16.29 2.94
C ASN A 157 -0.45 16.58 2.94
N GLY A 158 -1.27 15.55 3.20
CA GLY A 158 -2.73 15.65 3.22
C GLY A 158 -3.34 16.02 1.86
N GLN A 159 -4.66 15.98 1.80
CA GLN A 159 -5.43 16.27 0.59
C GLN A 159 -6.28 17.53 0.76
N GLY A 160 -6.54 18.24 -0.33
CA GLY A 160 -7.35 19.45 -0.33
C GLY A 160 -6.77 20.58 -1.16
N LYS A 161 -7.44 21.73 -1.14
CA LYS A 161 -6.99 22.93 -1.85
C LYS A 161 -5.70 23.48 -1.22
N LYS A 162 -4.89 24.16 -2.03
CA LYS A 162 -3.67 24.84 -1.56
C LYS A 162 -3.99 25.70 -0.33
N GLY A 163 -3.22 25.53 0.74
CA GLY A 163 -3.43 26.22 2.02
C GLY A 163 -4.51 25.62 2.93
N HIS A 164 -5.25 24.61 2.48
CA HIS A 164 -6.31 23.94 3.25
C HIS A 164 -6.20 22.42 3.19
N LYS A 165 -5.01 21.90 3.05
CA LYS A 165 -4.75 20.45 3.05
C LYS A 165 -4.95 19.89 4.46
N LYS A 166 -5.57 18.71 4.54
CA LYS A 166 -5.78 17.93 5.76
C LYS A 166 -5.47 16.47 5.52
N PRO A 167 -4.96 15.76 6.52
CA PRO A 167 -4.87 14.31 6.46
C PRO A 167 -6.26 13.70 6.23
N VAL A 168 -6.31 12.67 5.42
CA VAL A 168 -7.55 11.90 5.14
C VAL A 168 -7.65 10.70 6.07
N LEU A 169 -8.85 10.10 6.15
CA LEU A 169 -9.10 9.00 7.07
C LEU A 169 -8.56 7.66 6.53
N PHE A 170 -8.82 7.37 5.25
CA PHE A 170 -8.47 6.10 4.62
C PHE A 170 -7.39 6.25 3.53
N PRO A 171 -6.62 5.19 3.29
CA PRO A 171 -6.57 3.94 4.07
C PRO A 171 -6.01 4.20 5.48
N LYS A 172 -6.41 3.41 6.48
CA LYS A 172 -5.65 3.32 7.72
C LYS A 172 -4.27 2.76 7.38
N ILE A 173 -3.24 3.38 7.92
CA ILE A 173 -1.86 2.92 7.73
C ILE A 173 -1.43 2.22 9.01
N VAL A 174 -0.97 0.99 8.89
CA VAL A 174 -0.35 0.23 9.99
C VAL A 174 1.12 0.01 9.65
N PHE A 175 1.98 0.56 10.47
CA PHE A 175 3.42 0.38 10.37
C PHE A 175 3.83 -0.91 11.07
N LEU A 176 4.45 -1.82 10.33
CA LEU A 176 4.95 -3.09 10.82
C LEU A 176 6.33 -2.86 11.43
N TYR A 177 6.40 -2.82 12.76
CA TYR A 177 7.62 -2.56 13.50
C TYR A 177 8.35 -3.84 13.91
N ASP A 178 9.57 -4.00 13.47
CA ASP A 178 10.51 -5.03 13.93
C ASP A 178 11.74 -4.37 14.56
N GLU A 179 12.01 -4.66 15.84
CA GLU A 179 13.13 -4.06 16.56
C GLU A 179 14.50 -4.43 15.96
N ASN A 180 14.59 -5.48 15.14
CA ASN A 180 15.83 -5.88 14.49
C ASN A 180 16.09 -5.05 13.20
N LEU A 181 15.06 -4.50 12.60
CA LEU A 181 15.13 -3.74 11.34
C LEU A 181 15.04 -2.23 11.56
N HIS A 182 14.33 -1.78 12.60
CA HIS A 182 13.98 -0.38 12.83
C HIS A 182 14.74 0.23 14.03
N GLY A 183 15.05 1.51 13.91
CA GLY A 183 15.71 2.30 14.94
C GLY A 183 17.14 2.71 14.58
N PRO A 184 17.83 3.44 15.46
CA PRO A 184 19.14 4.00 15.18
C PRO A 184 20.18 2.92 14.80
N GLY A 185 20.86 3.14 13.66
CA GLY A 185 21.88 2.23 13.14
C GLY A 185 21.33 0.93 12.53
N LYS A 186 20.02 0.81 12.34
CA LYS A 186 19.38 -0.35 11.70
C LYS A 186 19.15 -0.14 10.22
N GLU A 187 18.88 -1.23 9.50
CA GLU A 187 18.72 -1.22 8.05
C GLU A 187 17.56 -0.33 7.55
N LEU A 188 16.49 -0.22 8.34
CA LEU A 188 15.30 0.58 8.05
C LEU A 188 15.18 1.82 8.96
N GLU A 189 16.32 2.42 9.36
CA GLU A 189 16.33 3.64 10.17
C GLU A 189 15.56 4.79 9.48
N ASP A 190 15.81 5.01 8.19
CA ASP A 190 15.16 6.02 7.37
C ASP A 190 13.63 5.83 7.29
N VAL A 191 13.18 4.59 7.13
CA VAL A 191 11.77 4.22 7.12
C VAL A 191 11.13 4.44 8.50
N PHE A 192 11.85 4.08 9.56
CA PHE A 192 11.41 4.29 10.94
C PHE A 192 11.27 5.77 11.28
N GLU A 193 12.25 6.59 10.92
CA GLU A 193 12.21 8.04 11.12
C GLU A 193 11.03 8.69 10.39
N ALA A 194 10.77 8.27 9.14
CA ALA A 194 9.61 8.73 8.39
C ALA A 194 8.29 8.35 9.09
N GLY A 195 8.20 7.15 9.66
CA GLY A 195 7.05 6.70 10.45
C GLY A 195 6.82 7.56 11.70
N ILE A 196 7.88 7.84 12.46
CA ILE A 196 7.83 8.71 13.66
C ILE A 196 7.40 10.14 13.28
N GLU A 197 7.96 10.70 12.20
CA GLU A 197 7.58 12.04 11.76
C GLU A 197 6.12 12.10 11.32
N CYS A 198 5.66 11.09 10.62
CA CYS A 198 4.25 10.99 10.22
C CYS A 198 3.32 10.92 11.45
N SER A 199 3.66 10.09 12.44
CA SER A 199 2.90 9.98 13.69
C SER A 199 2.81 11.32 14.42
N ARG A 200 3.89 12.06 14.47
CA ARG A 200 3.95 13.38 15.10
C ARG A 200 3.04 14.40 14.42
N LYS A 201 2.87 14.31 13.09
CA LYS A 201 2.09 15.28 12.30
C LYS A 201 0.62 14.92 12.17
N THR A 202 0.31 13.62 12.09
CA THR A 202 -1.02 13.17 11.64
C THR A 202 -1.67 12.18 12.58
N MET A 203 -0.98 11.71 13.62
CA MET A 203 -1.34 10.59 14.49
C MET A 203 -1.42 9.23 13.75
N TYR A 204 -0.99 9.16 12.52
CA TYR A 204 -0.75 7.93 11.76
C TYR A 204 0.75 7.75 11.53
N PRO A 205 1.22 6.52 11.30
CA PRO A 205 0.51 5.24 11.25
C PRO A 205 0.17 4.69 12.64
N ASP A 206 -0.74 3.72 12.70
CA ASP A 206 -0.84 2.80 13.84
C ASP A 206 0.38 1.88 13.84
N TRP A 207 0.91 1.55 15.01
CA TRP A 207 2.12 0.74 15.12
C TRP A 207 1.78 -0.68 15.54
N LEU A 208 2.21 -1.67 14.73
CA LEU A 208 2.09 -3.09 15.05
C LEU A 208 3.46 -3.69 15.29
N SER A 209 3.77 -4.04 16.53
CA SER A 209 5.04 -4.68 16.87
C SER A 209 5.04 -6.15 16.45
N LEU A 210 6.01 -6.52 15.64
CA LEU A 210 6.27 -7.89 15.18
C LEU A 210 7.24 -8.63 16.11
N THR A 211 7.83 -7.93 17.07
CA THR A 211 8.79 -8.46 18.03
C THR A 211 8.28 -8.31 19.45
N GLY A 212 8.88 -9.04 20.40
CA GLY A 212 8.46 -9.05 21.80
C GLY A 212 7.74 -10.34 22.21
N LYS A 213 6.83 -10.24 23.19
CA LYS A 213 6.16 -11.40 23.82
C LYS A 213 4.68 -11.55 23.46
N GLY A 214 4.15 -10.71 22.56
CA GLY A 214 2.74 -10.73 22.18
C GLY A 214 2.37 -11.87 21.21
N TYR A 215 1.07 -12.07 21.01
CA TYR A 215 0.55 -13.08 20.07
C TYR A 215 1.06 -12.83 18.64
N VAL A 216 0.98 -11.59 18.16
CA VAL A 216 1.47 -11.21 16.82
C VAL A 216 2.95 -11.53 16.64
N ALA A 217 3.78 -11.20 17.65
CA ALA A 217 5.21 -11.51 17.61
C ALA A 217 5.48 -13.03 17.57
N SER A 218 4.67 -13.83 18.27
CA SER A 218 4.76 -15.29 18.23
C SER A 218 4.40 -15.84 16.85
N MET A 219 3.35 -15.32 16.23
CA MET A 219 2.91 -15.71 14.88
C MET A 219 3.96 -15.30 13.83
N TYR A 220 4.45 -14.09 13.88
CA TYR A 220 5.50 -13.60 12.98
C TYR A 220 6.79 -14.44 13.09
N LYS A 221 7.19 -14.80 14.32
CA LYS A 221 8.34 -15.67 14.53
C LYS A 221 8.14 -17.07 13.96
N GLN A 222 6.93 -17.59 14.01
CA GLN A 222 6.59 -18.94 13.56
C GLN A 222 6.44 -19.04 12.05
N TYR A 223 5.83 -18.05 11.41
CA TYR A 223 5.42 -18.10 10.00
C TYR A 223 6.19 -17.12 9.11
N GLY A 224 6.91 -16.15 9.67
CA GLY A 224 7.66 -15.14 8.91
C GLY A 224 6.79 -14.09 8.22
N GLU A 225 5.48 -14.23 8.30
CA GLU A 225 4.50 -13.32 7.70
C GLU A 225 3.38 -13.02 8.70
N ILE A 226 2.72 -11.87 8.49
CA ILE A 226 1.51 -11.54 9.23
C ILE A 226 0.34 -12.09 8.43
N ILE A 227 -0.25 -13.09 8.99
CA ILE A 227 -1.48 -13.70 8.48
C ILE A 227 -2.68 -12.95 9.05
#